data_37f6269d181f2efeab768a620382871d
#
_entry.id   37f6269d181f2efeab768a620382871d
#
_cell.length_a   1.000
_cell.length_b   1.000
_cell.length_c   1.000
_cell.angle_alpha   90.00
_cell.angle_beta   90.00
_cell.angle_gamma   90.00
#
_symmetry.space_group_name_H-M   'P 1'
#
loop_
_entity.id
_entity.type
_entity.pdbx_description
1 polymer ?
#
loop_
_entity_poly.entity_id
_entity_poly.type
_entity_poly.pdbx_seq_one_letter_code
_entity_poly.pdbx_strand_id
1 'polypeptide(L)'
;MFVYEKKLQYPVHIARPDPQMASRIISQYGGPDGELGASLRYLSQRFTMPCGKLKALLTDIGVEELGHLEIVGAMVQQLTRNLSCEDITKAGFDAYFVDHGIGVYPTAAAGTAFTASAMASKGDAITDLHENIAAEQKARTTYENLLMQADDPDVIDVLRYLRQREIVHYQRFAEGIEMLKDQLDERNYYAFNMSLPFENNCASGRCQRNCHCNS
;
A
#
# COMPACT_ATOMS: atom_id res chain seq x y z
N MET A 1 -18.75 -6.61 3.44
CA MET A 1 -19.03 -5.48 4.37
C MET A 1 -17.76 -5.20 5.14
N PHE A 2 -17.34 -3.94 5.21
CA PHE A 2 -16.23 -3.53 6.06
C PHE A 2 -16.77 -3.25 7.48
N VAL A 3 -16.02 -3.71 8.48
CA VAL A 3 -16.30 -3.42 9.89
C VAL A 3 -15.18 -2.54 10.41
N TYR A 4 -15.53 -1.36 10.94
CA TYR A 4 -14.59 -0.43 11.54
C TYR A 4 -14.70 -0.51 13.07
N GLU A 5 -13.58 -0.80 13.72
CA GLU A 5 -13.44 -0.65 15.17
C GLU A 5 -12.83 0.70 15.50
N LYS A 6 -13.36 1.41 16.49
CA LYS A 6 -12.88 2.75 16.89
C LYS A 6 -11.58 2.67 17.71
N LYS A 7 -10.59 1.95 17.17
CA LYS A 7 -9.24 1.84 17.74
C LYS A 7 -8.23 1.62 16.63
N LEU A 8 -7.04 2.15 16.79
CA LEU A 8 -5.94 1.86 15.89
C LEU A 8 -5.53 0.38 15.97
N GLN A 9 -5.11 -0.19 14.85
CA GLN A 9 -4.58 -1.56 14.81
C GLN A 9 -3.31 -1.71 15.65
N TYR A 10 -2.50 -0.65 15.71
CA TYR A 10 -1.34 -0.51 16.61
C TYR A 10 -1.43 0.84 17.33
N PRO A 11 -1.13 0.92 18.65
CA PRO A 11 -1.25 2.17 19.40
C PRO A 11 -0.21 3.20 18.95
N VAL A 12 -0.62 4.46 18.87
CA VAL A 12 0.25 5.60 18.56
C VAL A 12 0.21 6.58 19.73
N HIS A 13 1.33 6.70 20.44
CA HIS A 13 1.48 7.59 21.58
C HIS A 13 2.82 8.35 21.49
N ILE A 14 2.84 9.41 20.67
CA ILE A 14 4.04 10.23 20.49
C ILE A 14 3.94 11.44 21.42
N ALA A 15 4.86 11.54 22.38
CA ALA A 15 4.86 12.61 23.38
C ALA A 15 5.40 13.93 22.83
N ARG A 16 6.43 13.89 22.00
CA ARG A 16 7.15 15.06 21.48
C ARG A 16 6.69 15.41 20.05
N PRO A 17 6.13 16.62 19.82
CA PRO A 17 5.89 17.11 18.45
C PRO A 17 7.20 17.24 17.67
N ASP A 18 7.17 16.82 16.41
CA ASP A 18 8.31 16.95 15.48
C ASP A 18 7.75 17.14 14.05
N PRO A 19 7.51 18.39 13.63
CA PRO A 19 6.97 18.67 12.30
C PRO A 19 7.93 18.30 11.17
N GLN A 20 9.25 18.23 11.41
CA GLN A 20 10.21 17.78 10.42
C GLN A 20 10.04 16.27 10.16
N MET A 21 9.85 15.47 11.21
CA MET A 21 9.59 14.05 11.06
C MET A 21 8.21 13.80 10.43
N ALA A 22 7.19 14.59 10.79
CA ALA A 22 5.87 14.54 10.17
C ALA A 22 5.94 14.77 8.65
N SER A 23 6.71 15.75 8.19
CA SER A 23 6.88 16.05 6.75
C SER A 23 7.52 14.91 5.96
N ARG A 24 8.26 14.03 6.63
CA ARG A 24 8.86 12.84 6.01
C ARG A 24 7.89 11.65 6.03
N ILE A 25 7.25 11.42 7.18
CA ILE A 25 6.29 10.31 7.38
C ILE A 25 5.08 10.42 6.45
N ILE A 26 4.67 11.63 6.07
CA ILE A 26 3.52 11.85 5.18
C ILE A 26 3.61 11.09 3.86
N SER A 27 4.84 10.75 3.39
CA SER A 27 5.04 9.90 2.21
C SER A 27 4.38 8.53 2.34
N GLN A 28 4.33 7.97 3.55
CA GLN A 28 3.64 6.70 3.80
C GLN A 28 2.13 6.87 3.90
N TYR A 29 1.62 8.09 4.07
CA TYR A 29 0.19 8.35 3.97
C TYR A 29 -0.30 8.40 2.52
N GLY A 30 0.29 9.27 1.69
CA GLY A 30 -0.22 9.57 0.36
C GLY A 30 0.83 9.63 -0.75
N GLY A 31 2.06 9.20 -0.50
CA GLY A 31 3.07 9.05 -1.54
C GLY A 31 2.78 7.88 -2.49
N PRO A 32 3.56 7.74 -3.58
CA PRO A 32 3.32 6.73 -4.61
C PRO A 32 3.41 5.28 -4.09
N ASP A 33 4.18 5.06 -3.04
CA ASP A 33 4.37 3.76 -2.38
C ASP A 33 3.81 3.77 -0.95
N GLY A 34 2.86 4.69 -0.65
CA GLY A 34 2.23 4.81 0.66
C GLY A 34 0.95 3.99 0.77
N GLU A 35 0.41 3.94 2.00
CA GLU A 35 -0.70 3.08 2.43
C GLU A 35 -2.00 3.33 1.65
N LEU A 36 -2.29 4.60 1.28
CA LEU A 36 -3.47 4.92 0.47
C LEU A 36 -3.40 4.25 -0.91
N GLY A 37 -2.25 4.33 -1.57
CA GLY A 37 -2.03 3.69 -2.87
C GLY A 37 -2.09 2.17 -2.78
N ALA A 38 -1.48 1.57 -1.76
CA ALA A 38 -1.48 0.14 -1.50
C ALA A 38 -2.90 -0.39 -1.28
N SER A 39 -3.66 0.22 -0.36
CA SER A 39 -5.03 -0.20 -0.07
C SER A 39 -5.94 -0.17 -1.29
N LEU A 40 -5.96 0.94 -2.03
CA LEU A 40 -6.80 1.09 -3.22
C LEU A 40 -6.38 0.13 -4.34
N ARG A 41 -5.08 -0.12 -4.52
CA ARG A 41 -4.54 -1.10 -5.48
C ARG A 41 -5.09 -2.49 -5.19
N TYR A 42 -4.92 -3.01 -3.99
CA TYR A 42 -5.30 -4.38 -3.62
C TYR A 42 -6.81 -4.56 -3.63
N LEU A 43 -7.56 -3.60 -3.08
CA LEU A 43 -9.02 -3.63 -3.10
C LEU A 43 -9.61 -3.50 -4.51
N SER A 44 -8.90 -2.88 -5.44
CA SER A 44 -9.27 -2.84 -6.87
C SER A 44 -8.96 -4.17 -7.57
N GLN A 45 -7.76 -4.70 -7.40
CA GLN A 45 -7.28 -5.91 -8.06
C GLN A 45 -8.04 -7.16 -7.64
N ARG A 46 -8.60 -7.21 -6.43
CA ARG A 46 -9.37 -8.38 -5.94
C ARG A 46 -10.49 -8.81 -6.86
N PHE A 47 -11.08 -7.89 -7.64
CA PHE A 47 -12.20 -8.19 -8.53
C PHE A 47 -11.79 -9.02 -9.76
N THR A 48 -10.53 -8.99 -10.14
CA THR A 48 -9.98 -9.72 -11.28
C THR A 48 -9.19 -10.98 -10.86
N MET A 49 -9.04 -11.23 -9.57
CA MET A 49 -8.40 -12.45 -9.08
C MET A 49 -9.21 -13.70 -9.46
N PRO A 50 -8.55 -14.78 -9.91
CA PRO A 50 -9.22 -15.93 -10.49
C PRO A 50 -9.97 -16.79 -9.46
N CYS A 51 -9.58 -16.79 -8.20
CA CYS A 51 -10.17 -17.66 -7.18
C CYS A 51 -10.50 -16.96 -5.87
N GLY A 52 -11.33 -17.61 -5.06
CA GLY A 52 -11.78 -17.08 -3.76
C GLY A 52 -10.64 -16.83 -2.79
N LYS A 53 -9.61 -17.68 -2.75
CA LYS A 53 -8.44 -17.53 -1.86
C LYS A 53 -7.66 -16.26 -2.17
N LEU A 54 -7.37 -15.99 -3.45
CA LEU A 54 -6.68 -14.77 -3.87
C LEU A 54 -7.52 -13.52 -3.66
N LYS A 55 -8.84 -13.60 -3.90
CA LYS A 55 -9.75 -12.48 -3.59
C LYS A 55 -9.76 -12.16 -2.10
N ALA A 56 -9.76 -13.18 -1.24
CA ALA A 56 -9.68 -13.00 0.20
C ALA A 56 -8.33 -12.39 0.60
N LEU A 57 -7.24 -12.94 0.11
CA LEU A 57 -5.88 -12.43 0.37
C LEU A 57 -5.77 -10.92 0.07
N LEU A 58 -6.17 -10.48 -1.15
CA LEU A 58 -6.10 -9.07 -1.50
C LEU A 58 -7.08 -8.21 -0.71
N THR A 59 -8.20 -8.79 -0.27
CA THR A 59 -9.16 -8.09 0.58
C THR A 59 -8.58 -7.86 1.98
N ASP A 60 -8.00 -8.90 2.56
CA ASP A 60 -7.45 -8.84 3.93
C ASP A 60 -6.29 -7.85 3.99
N ILE A 61 -5.33 -7.97 3.06
CA ILE A 61 -4.20 -7.02 3.01
C ILE A 61 -4.69 -5.61 2.69
N GLY A 62 -5.54 -5.42 1.67
CA GLY A 62 -6.03 -4.09 1.30
C GLY A 62 -6.83 -3.38 2.39
N VAL A 63 -7.53 -4.13 3.25
CA VAL A 63 -8.20 -3.57 4.44
C VAL A 63 -7.20 -3.28 5.56
N GLU A 64 -6.17 -4.11 5.72
CA GLU A 64 -5.09 -3.85 6.68
C GLU A 64 -4.35 -2.55 6.33
N GLU A 65 -4.09 -2.28 5.04
CA GLU A 65 -3.47 -1.02 4.60
C GLU A 65 -4.32 0.23 4.92
N LEU A 66 -5.65 0.11 4.99
CA LEU A 66 -6.47 1.20 5.51
C LEU A 66 -6.22 1.44 7.01
N GLY A 67 -5.95 0.38 7.76
CA GLY A 67 -5.53 0.49 9.17
C GLY A 67 -4.15 1.12 9.32
N HIS A 68 -3.21 0.79 8.45
CA HIS A 68 -1.88 1.42 8.39
C HIS A 68 -1.98 2.89 8.02
N LEU A 69 -2.80 3.23 7.03
CA LEU A 69 -3.11 4.64 6.67
C LEU A 69 -3.58 5.43 7.89
N GLU A 70 -4.48 4.86 8.71
CA GLU A 70 -4.97 5.48 9.93
C GLU A 70 -3.86 5.66 10.97
N ILE A 71 -2.97 4.67 11.13
CA ILE A 71 -1.79 4.75 12.02
C ILE A 71 -0.85 5.88 11.57
N VAL A 72 -0.49 5.94 10.28
CA VAL A 72 0.36 7.00 9.73
C VAL A 72 -0.30 8.38 9.91
N GLY A 73 -1.61 8.49 9.67
CA GLY A 73 -2.37 9.70 9.92
C GLY A 73 -2.31 10.16 11.38
N ALA A 74 -2.45 9.22 12.32
CA ALA A 74 -2.34 9.49 13.75
C ALA A 74 -0.92 9.93 14.15
N MET A 75 0.13 9.36 13.55
CA MET A 75 1.51 9.80 13.75
C MET A 75 1.69 11.25 13.31
N VAL A 76 1.28 11.59 12.08
CA VAL A 76 1.39 12.95 11.54
C VAL A 76 0.63 13.94 12.42
N GLN A 77 -0.58 13.61 12.82
CA GLN A 77 -1.40 14.46 13.69
C GLN A 77 -0.74 14.70 15.06
N GLN A 78 -0.14 13.68 15.67
CA GLN A 78 0.52 13.83 16.97
C GLN A 78 1.85 14.59 16.86
N LEU A 79 2.59 14.41 15.77
CA LEU A 79 3.84 15.12 15.50
C LEU A 79 3.64 16.61 15.16
N THR A 80 2.45 16.99 14.69
CA THR A 80 2.14 18.38 14.29
C THR A 80 1.26 19.14 15.27
N ARG A 81 0.96 18.55 16.42
CA ARG A 81 0.09 19.21 17.41
C ARG A 81 0.79 20.39 18.07
N ASN A 82 0.00 21.47 18.35
CA ASN A 82 0.41 22.65 19.11
C ASN A 82 1.68 23.36 18.57
N LEU A 83 1.88 23.37 17.26
CA LEU A 83 3.03 24.01 16.62
C LEU A 83 2.92 25.54 16.69
N SER A 84 4.04 26.21 16.98
CA SER A 84 4.19 27.64 16.75
C SER A 84 4.60 27.93 15.30
N CYS A 85 4.43 29.18 14.85
CA CYS A 85 4.94 29.60 13.52
C CYS A 85 6.46 29.41 13.40
N GLU A 86 7.17 29.57 14.50
CA GLU A 86 8.61 29.37 14.54
C GLU A 86 8.98 27.89 14.34
N ASP A 87 8.26 26.97 14.96
CA ASP A 87 8.46 25.50 14.78
C ASP A 87 8.19 25.09 13.34
N ILE A 88 7.12 25.60 12.74
CA ILE A 88 6.75 25.33 11.35
C ILE A 88 7.87 25.75 10.40
N THR A 89 8.38 26.97 10.56
CA THR A 89 9.43 27.52 9.70
C THR A 89 10.76 26.80 9.90
N LYS A 90 11.17 26.57 11.16
CA LYS A 90 12.42 25.85 11.46
C LYS A 90 12.45 24.42 10.93
N ALA A 91 11.30 23.76 10.94
CA ALA A 91 11.18 22.39 10.46
C ALA A 91 11.10 22.28 8.92
N GLY A 92 10.96 23.40 8.20
CA GLY A 92 10.70 23.37 6.75
C GLY A 92 9.31 22.80 6.40
N PHE A 93 8.36 22.93 7.34
CA PHE A 93 6.99 22.45 7.17
C PHE A 93 6.05 23.53 6.58
N ASP A 94 6.57 24.73 6.35
CA ASP A 94 5.85 25.91 5.91
C ASP A 94 5.17 25.72 4.54
N ALA A 95 5.83 25.08 3.58
CA ALA A 95 5.25 24.81 2.26
C ALA A 95 4.00 23.90 2.36
N TYR A 96 4.05 22.85 3.16
CA TYR A 96 2.92 21.99 3.42
C TYR A 96 1.81 22.73 4.19
N PHE A 97 2.21 23.51 5.21
CA PHE A 97 1.31 24.23 6.09
C PHE A 97 0.47 25.29 5.35
N VAL A 98 1.05 25.97 4.36
CA VAL A 98 0.32 26.96 3.56
C VAL A 98 -0.89 26.37 2.87
N ASP A 99 -0.75 25.17 2.32
CA ASP A 99 -1.82 24.53 1.57
C ASP A 99 -2.77 23.70 2.45
N HIS A 100 -2.26 23.11 3.55
CA HIS A 100 -2.99 22.07 4.30
C HIS A 100 -3.10 22.34 5.81
N GLY A 101 -2.42 23.36 6.33
CA GLY A 101 -2.31 23.59 7.78
C GLY A 101 -1.68 22.38 8.49
N ILE A 102 -2.28 21.95 9.60
CA ILE A 102 -1.90 20.72 10.31
C ILE A 102 -2.77 19.52 9.90
N GLY A 103 -3.55 19.65 8.80
CA GLY A 103 -4.35 18.57 8.28
C GLY A 103 -3.50 17.45 7.69
N VAL A 104 -3.99 16.22 7.74
CA VAL A 104 -3.32 15.07 7.13
C VAL A 104 -3.81 14.94 5.68
N TYR A 105 -3.01 15.39 4.74
CA TYR A 105 -3.35 15.42 3.33
C TYR A 105 -2.54 14.36 2.54
N PRO A 106 -3.16 13.62 1.61
CA PRO A 106 -2.48 12.56 0.88
C PRO A 106 -1.48 13.11 -0.14
N THR A 107 -0.23 13.26 0.30
CA THR A 107 0.89 13.76 -0.49
C THR A 107 2.17 12.99 -0.13
N ALA A 108 3.16 13.06 -1.02
CA ALA A 108 4.52 12.63 -0.72
C ALA A 108 5.28 13.73 0.06
N ALA A 109 6.37 13.38 0.74
CA ALA A 109 7.26 14.32 1.43
C ALA A 109 7.80 15.43 0.49
N ALA A 110 7.96 15.12 -0.79
CA ALA A 110 8.37 16.07 -1.84
C ALA A 110 7.22 16.98 -2.34
N GLY A 111 6.03 16.90 -1.75
CA GLY A 111 4.88 17.74 -2.11
C GLY A 111 4.04 17.22 -3.29
N THR A 112 4.38 16.08 -3.86
CA THR A 112 3.56 15.50 -4.94
C THR A 112 2.29 14.90 -4.36
N ALA A 113 1.12 15.41 -4.77
CA ALA A 113 -0.17 14.90 -4.35
C ALA A 113 -0.40 13.44 -4.81
N PHE A 114 -1.18 12.69 -4.04
CA PHE A 114 -1.59 11.34 -4.44
C PHE A 114 -2.25 11.33 -5.81
N THR A 115 -1.90 10.34 -6.60
CA THR A 115 -2.55 10.09 -7.90
C THR A 115 -2.81 8.60 -8.08
N ALA A 116 -3.99 8.25 -8.62
CA ALA A 116 -4.37 6.88 -8.91
C ALA A 116 -3.43 6.18 -9.92
N SER A 117 -2.60 6.92 -10.66
CA SER A 117 -1.59 6.34 -11.54
C SER A 117 -0.56 5.48 -10.79
N ALA A 118 -0.34 5.73 -9.49
CA ALA A 118 0.54 4.93 -8.65
C ALA A 118 0.00 3.53 -8.34
N MET A 119 -1.29 3.25 -8.59
CA MET A 119 -1.90 1.95 -8.28
C MET A 119 -1.44 0.81 -9.19
N ALA A 120 -0.98 1.13 -10.41
CA ALA A 120 -0.35 0.18 -11.35
C ALA A 120 -1.13 -1.13 -11.60
N SER A 121 -2.46 -1.14 -11.46
CA SER A 121 -3.32 -2.31 -11.67
C SER A 121 -3.57 -2.57 -13.16
N LYS A 122 -3.44 -3.83 -13.60
CA LYS A 122 -3.62 -4.26 -14.98
C LYS A 122 -4.81 -5.22 -15.18
N GLY A 123 -5.34 -5.81 -14.11
CA GLY A 123 -6.40 -6.81 -14.18
C GLY A 123 -5.92 -8.19 -14.63
N ASP A 124 -4.62 -8.41 -14.70
CA ASP A 124 -3.97 -9.71 -14.87
C ASP A 124 -3.38 -10.16 -13.53
N ALA A 125 -3.80 -11.32 -13.06
CA ALA A 125 -3.51 -11.74 -11.69
C ALA A 125 -1.99 -11.91 -11.42
N ILE A 126 -1.24 -12.42 -12.39
CA ILE A 126 0.21 -12.62 -12.27
C ILE A 126 0.93 -11.27 -12.27
N THR A 127 0.60 -10.41 -13.22
CA THR A 127 1.18 -9.07 -13.33
C THR A 127 0.90 -8.26 -12.06
N ASP A 128 -0.34 -8.28 -11.60
CA ASP A 128 -0.79 -7.51 -10.44
C ASP A 128 -0.12 -8.02 -9.15
N LEU A 129 0.03 -9.33 -8.94
CA LEU A 129 0.74 -9.88 -7.78
C LEU A 129 2.24 -9.60 -7.80
N HIS A 130 2.90 -9.60 -8.96
CA HIS A 130 4.31 -9.20 -9.05
C HIS A 130 4.51 -7.71 -8.74
N GLU A 131 3.61 -6.86 -9.20
CA GLU A 131 3.63 -5.43 -8.84
C GLU A 131 3.37 -5.23 -7.34
N ASN A 132 2.48 -6.02 -6.73
CA ASN A 132 2.22 -5.94 -5.30
C ASN A 132 3.46 -6.33 -4.48
N ILE A 133 4.16 -7.41 -4.84
CA ILE A 133 5.44 -7.78 -4.21
C ILE A 133 6.44 -6.62 -4.29
N ALA A 134 6.57 -5.99 -5.45
CA ALA A 134 7.45 -4.83 -5.63
C ALA A 134 7.00 -3.63 -4.81
N ALA A 135 5.69 -3.39 -4.69
CA ALA A 135 5.12 -2.31 -3.89
C ALA A 135 5.44 -2.47 -2.40
N GLU A 136 5.24 -3.67 -1.84
CA GLU A 136 5.57 -3.97 -0.44
C GLU A 136 7.07 -3.76 -0.15
N GLN A 137 7.94 -4.16 -1.07
CA GLN A 137 9.38 -3.93 -0.91
C GLN A 137 9.75 -2.45 -0.98
N LYS A 138 9.07 -1.65 -1.79
CA LYS A 138 9.28 -0.20 -1.85
C LYS A 138 8.80 0.47 -0.56
N ALA A 139 7.61 0.11 -0.06
CA ALA A 139 7.08 0.58 1.21
C ALA A 139 8.01 0.22 2.38
N ARG A 140 8.43 -1.05 2.48
CA ARG A 140 9.41 -1.51 3.47
C ARG A 140 10.70 -0.69 3.45
N THR A 141 11.24 -0.43 2.25
CA THR A 141 12.46 0.38 2.11
C THR A 141 12.23 1.82 2.57
N THR A 142 11.06 2.39 2.29
CA THR A 142 10.71 3.73 2.78
C THR A 142 10.63 3.77 4.31
N TYR A 143 10.03 2.76 4.95
CA TYR A 143 10.04 2.64 6.41
C TYR A 143 11.46 2.49 6.98
N GLU A 144 12.36 1.75 6.32
CA GLU A 144 13.77 1.68 6.73
C GLU A 144 14.48 3.03 6.64
N ASN A 145 14.24 3.79 5.57
CA ASN A 145 14.77 5.15 5.42
C ASN A 145 14.24 6.10 6.50
N LEU A 146 12.96 5.98 6.87
CA LEU A 146 12.37 6.75 7.95
C LEU A 146 12.98 6.38 9.31
N LEU A 147 13.19 5.10 9.57
CA LEU A 147 13.82 4.60 10.80
C LEU A 147 15.26 5.10 10.96
N MET A 148 16.02 5.26 9.86
CA MET A 148 17.37 5.86 9.91
C MET A 148 17.37 7.34 10.28
N GLN A 149 16.24 8.03 10.16
CA GLN A 149 16.10 9.45 10.45
C GLN A 149 15.35 9.75 11.75
N ALA A 150 14.69 8.74 12.31
CA ALA A 150 13.93 8.87 13.55
C ALA A 150 14.85 8.74 14.77
N ASP A 151 14.71 9.66 15.74
CA ASP A 151 15.41 9.64 17.01
C ASP A 151 14.49 9.42 18.23
N ASP A 152 13.19 9.64 18.04
CA ASP A 152 12.18 9.47 19.08
C ASP A 152 11.77 7.98 19.19
N PRO A 153 11.93 7.34 20.36
CA PRO A 153 11.55 5.95 20.57
C PRO A 153 10.06 5.69 20.32
N ASP A 154 9.17 6.66 20.59
CA ASP A 154 7.73 6.52 20.33
C ASP A 154 7.44 6.43 18.82
N VAL A 155 8.17 7.20 18.01
CA VAL A 155 8.09 7.15 16.54
C VAL A 155 8.71 5.86 16.01
N ILE A 156 9.89 5.48 16.51
CA ILE A 156 10.62 4.29 16.08
C ILE A 156 9.79 3.02 16.31
N ASP A 157 9.08 2.94 17.42
CA ASP A 157 8.25 1.77 17.76
C ASP A 157 7.15 1.55 16.71
N VAL A 158 6.40 2.59 16.36
CA VAL A 158 5.33 2.50 15.35
C VAL A 158 5.89 2.21 13.96
N LEU A 159 6.98 2.87 13.55
CA LEU A 159 7.62 2.62 12.26
C LEU A 159 8.15 1.17 12.14
N ARG A 160 8.66 0.59 13.21
CA ARG A 160 9.08 -0.82 13.24
C ARG A 160 7.90 -1.77 13.05
N TYR A 161 6.78 -1.48 13.69
CA TYR A 161 5.56 -2.26 13.49
C TYR A 161 5.12 -2.24 12.04
N LEU A 162 4.93 -1.06 11.43
CA LEU A 162 4.53 -0.92 10.04
C LEU A 162 5.50 -1.64 9.09
N ARG A 163 6.81 -1.39 9.24
CA ARG A 163 7.84 -2.10 8.44
C ARG A 163 7.72 -3.62 8.53
N GLN A 164 7.38 -4.18 9.68
CA GLN A 164 7.20 -5.63 9.84
C GLN A 164 5.97 -6.13 9.09
N ARG A 165 4.92 -5.33 9.00
CA ARG A 165 3.72 -5.71 8.24
C ARG A 165 4.02 -5.79 6.75
N GLU A 166 4.79 -4.87 6.18
CA GLU A 166 5.23 -4.92 4.78
C GLU A 166 5.94 -6.25 4.44
N ILE A 167 6.74 -6.79 5.38
CA ILE A 167 7.41 -8.09 5.18
C ILE A 167 6.37 -9.23 5.14
N VAL A 168 5.35 -9.18 5.97
CA VAL A 168 4.28 -10.18 5.98
C VAL A 168 3.45 -10.11 4.72
N HIS A 169 3.08 -8.89 4.26
CA HIS A 169 2.32 -8.70 3.02
C HIS A 169 3.11 -9.21 1.81
N TYR A 170 4.39 -8.87 1.72
CA TYR A 170 5.31 -9.41 0.71
C TYR A 170 5.27 -10.94 0.65
N GLN A 171 5.39 -11.61 1.80
CA GLN A 171 5.35 -13.07 1.89
C GLN A 171 4.00 -13.63 1.42
N ARG A 172 2.90 -12.99 1.81
CA ARG A 172 1.55 -13.39 1.41
C ARG A 172 1.30 -13.26 -0.08
N PHE A 173 1.78 -12.18 -0.69
CA PHE A 173 1.70 -12.04 -2.16
C PHE A 173 2.58 -13.03 -2.89
N ALA A 174 3.75 -13.39 -2.35
CA ALA A 174 4.59 -14.46 -2.90
C ALA A 174 3.89 -15.83 -2.85
N GLU A 175 3.23 -16.16 -1.73
CA GLU A 175 2.36 -17.35 -1.63
C GLU A 175 1.24 -17.32 -2.68
N GLY A 176 0.65 -16.14 -2.92
CA GLY A 176 -0.36 -15.94 -3.96
C GLY A 176 0.14 -16.25 -5.37
N ILE A 177 1.39 -15.90 -5.70
CA ILE A 177 2.01 -16.24 -6.97
C ILE A 177 2.19 -17.76 -7.11
N GLU A 178 2.66 -18.43 -6.06
CA GLU A 178 2.82 -19.90 -6.08
C GLU A 178 1.48 -20.59 -6.36
N MET A 179 0.36 -20.11 -5.78
CA MET A 179 -0.97 -20.65 -6.07
C MET A 179 -1.39 -20.52 -7.56
N LEU A 180 -0.81 -19.57 -8.29
CA LEU A 180 -1.12 -19.37 -9.71
C LEU A 180 -0.18 -20.12 -10.65
N LYS A 181 1.02 -20.49 -10.22
CA LYS A 181 2.03 -21.15 -11.05
C LYS A 181 1.50 -22.45 -11.65
N ASP A 182 0.88 -23.30 -10.88
CA ASP A 182 0.32 -24.58 -11.33
C ASP A 182 -0.68 -24.35 -12.45
N GLN A 183 -1.53 -23.32 -12.33
CA GLN A 183 -2.53 -22.99 -13.37
C GLN A 183 -1.90 -22.48 -14.67
N LEU A 184 -0.76 -21.78 -14.57
CA LEU A 184 -0.02 -21.28 -15.72
C LEU A 184 0.71 -22.41 -16.43
N ASP A 185 1.31 -23.34 -15.69
CA ASP A 185 2.00 -24.51 -16.24
C ASP A 185 1.02 -25.42 -17.00
N GLU A 186 -0.18 -25.64 -16.48
CA GLU A 186 -1.23 -26.41 -17.16
C GLU A 186 -1.65 -25.81 -18.51
N ARG A 187 -1.49 -24.51 -18.71
CA ARG A 187 -1.95 -23.79 -19.90
C ARG A 187 -0.84 -23.36 -20.87
N ASN A 188 0.42 -23.65 -20.58
CA ASN A 188 1.59 -23.24 -21.40
C ASN A 188 1.62 -21.73 -21.74
N TYR A 189 1.20 -20.86 -20.84
CA TYR A 189 1.17 -19.42 -21.07
C TYR A 189 2.53 -18.78 -21.30
N TYR A 190 3.62 -19.45 -20.91
CA TYR A 190 4.99 -19.01 -21.15
C TYR A 190 5.55 -19.43 -22.52
N ALA A 191 4.84 -20.26 -23.29
CA ALA A 191 5.23 -20.59 -24.64
C ALA A 191 4.94 -19.39 -25.55
N PHE A 192 5.96 -18.61 -25.83
CA PHE A 192 5.88 -17.53 -26.79
C PHE A 192 5.84 -18.14 -28.21
N ASN A 193 4.67 -18.55 -28.66
CA ASN A 193 4.45 -19.05 -29.99
C ASN A 193 3.67 -18.03 -30.80
N MET A 194 4.39 -17.25 -31.60
CA MET A 194 3.80 -16.25 -32.51
C MET A 194 2.91 -16.84 -33.61
N SER A 195 2.92 -18.15 -33.79
CA SER A 195 2.10 -18.85 -34.78
C SER A 195 0.72 -19.30 -34.25
N LEU A 196 0.47 -19.16 -32.95
CA LEU A 196 -0.88 -19.40 -32.45
C LEU A 196 -1.75 -18.17 -32.73
N PRO A 197 -2.84 -18.34 -33.53
CA PRO A 197 -3.78 -17.24 -33.70
C PRO A 197 -4.33 -16.85 -32.31
N PHE A 198 -4.31 -15.56 -32.01
CA PHE A 198 -5.14 -15.02 -30.94
C PHE A 198 -6.58 -15.35 -31.33
N GLU A 199 -7.11 -16.46 -30.85
CA GLU A 199 -8.54 -16.67 -30.90
C GLU A 199 -9.17 -15.59 -30.02
N ASN A 200 -9.69 -14.57 -30.69
CA ASN A 200 -10.55 -13.56 -30.07
C ASN A 200 -11.85 -14.25 -29.62
N ASN A 201 -11.80 -15.03 -28.56
CA ASN A 201 -12.96 -15.59 -27.90
C ASN A 201 -13.85 -14.53 -27.22
N CYS A 202 -13.55 -13.24 -27.42
CA CYS A 202 -14.45 -12.14 -27.07
C CYS A 202 -15.65 -11.97 -28.01
N ALA A 203 -15.66 -12.60 -29.21
CA ALA A 203 -16.73 -12.43 -30.15
C ALA A 203 -18.02 -13.25 -29.82
N SER A 204 -17.97 -14.13 -28.83
CA SER A 204 -19.12 -14.98 -28.45
C SER A 204 -19.77 -14.64 -27.09
N GLY A 205 -19.48 -13.49 -26.50
CA GLY A 205 -20.21 -13.01 -25.31
C GLY A 205 -20.04 -13.85 -24.03
N ARG A 206 -19.11 -14.80 -24.00
CA ARG A 206 -18.80 -15.61 -22.83
C ARG A 206 -17.28 -15.62 -22.55
N CYS A 207 -16.81 -14.63 -21.82
CA CYS A 207 -15.52 -14.72 -21.16
C CYS A 207 -15.69 -15.62 -19.91
N GLN A 208 -15.80 -16.92 -20.10
CA GLN A 208 -15.77 -17.89 -18.98
C GLN A 208 -14.31 -18.22 -18.70
N ARG A 209 -13.71 -17.55 -17.76
CA ARG A 209 -12.49 -18.03 -17.09
C ARG A 209 -12.93 -19.10 -16.07
N ASN A 210 -12.91 -20.34 -16.47
CA ASN A 210 -13.06 -21.46 -15.52
C ASN A 210 -11.78 -21.57 -14.71
N CYS A 211 -11.79 -21.00 -13.53
CA CYS A 211 -10.73 -21.16 -12.54
C CYS A 211 -11.21 -22.20 -11.53
N HIS A 212 -10.68 -23.39 -11.59
CA HIS A 212 -10.78 -24.35 -10.51
C HIS A 212 -9.57 -24.16 -9.58
N CYS A 213 -9.74 -23.36 -8.52
CA CYS A 213 -8.91 -23.51 -7.35
C CYS A 213 -9.47 -24.71 -6.58
N ASN A 214 -8.79 -25.85 -6.58
CA ASN A 214 -9.15 -26.98 -5.74
C ASN A 214 -9.23 -26.51 -4.29
N SER A 215 -10.38 -26.79 -3.67
CA SER A 215 -10.75 -26.51 -2.27
C SER A 215 -9.78 -27.17 -1.28
#